data_806f22a71ceb02e18db73879d9962df7
#
_entry.id   806f22a71ceb02e18db73879d9962df7
#
_cell.length_a   1.000
_cell.length_b   1.000
_cell.length_c   1.000
_cell.angle_alpha   90.00
_cell.angle_beta   90.00
_cell.angle_gamma   90.00
#
_symmetry.space_group_name_H-M   'P 1'
#
loop_
_entity.id
_entity.type
_entity.pdbx_description
1 polymer ?
#
loop_
_entity_poly.entity_id
_entity_poly.type
_entity_poly.pdbx_seq_one_letter_code
_entity_poly.pdbx_strand_id
1 'polypeptide(L)'
;MSSSPYPRLRIGFVTSTDPLNRRSWSGVHYSIFKALERNLGDVVALGPVNMRLPFALGDRLNSWLIKPLTGKRYQYGSSLAVARWYAWVFGRKLARQRFDLLVAPASFTEIAYLRTEVPIVYIEDSTLTQLIDFYPGLSGLLGASKAELHHLEHKALTQASLVCYSSEWAAQSARQDYGAPAAKLAVIPFGSNYPYPPTRQQALRHEPAADGTCRLFLLGGEWLRKGGPIAYDTMVALQQRGIPATLTVVGCAPPDPENYANPGFRTIPFLNMGVAADQAALSELFSTADFFLMPSRAECAAIAFCDANAFGLPVYTTDVGGISSFVQQGVNGYMLPLAATGQDFAQHMQHVLANPAQYRQLREQSRQQYESTLNWDQWTAQLIGALQQRQLLPALQA
;
A
#
# COMPACT_ATOMS: atom_id res chain seq x y z
N MET A 1 -4.90 -25.29 -11.15
CA MET A 1 -4.87 -25.11 -9.69
C MET A 1 -3.81 -26.07 -9.15
N SER A 2 -2.60 -25.60 -8.91
CA SER A 2 -1.56 -26.42 -8.26
C SER A 2 -1.92 -26.51 -6.79
N SER A 3 -2.22 -27.72 -6.29
CA SER A 3 -2.40 -27.98 -4.86
C SER A 3 -1.09 -27.62 -4.14
N SER A 4 -1.17 -26.74 -3.15
CA SER A 4 -0.03 -26.50 -2.27
C SER A 4 0.52 -27.82 -1.76
N PRO A 5 1.83 -28.07 -1.80
CA PRO A 5 2.42 -29.30 -1.28
C PRO A 5 2.38 -29.39 0.26
N TYR A 6 1.89 -28.35 0.93
CA TYR A 6 1.77 -28.29 2.39
C TYR A 6 0.35 -28.64 2.84
N PRO A 7 0.19 -29.27 4.00
CA PRO A 7 -1.11 -29.39 4.63
C PRO A 7 -1.67 -27.97 4.87
N ARG A 8 -2.98 -27.82 4.69
CA ARG A 8 -3.63 -26.52 4.94
C ARG A 8 -3.38 -26.08 6.39
N LEU A 9 -2.73 -24.93 6.55
CA LEU A 9 -2.44 -24.36 7.87
C LEU A 9 -3.69 -23.74 8.48
N ARG A 10 -3.79 -23.77 9.79
CA ARG A 10 -4.75 -22.94 10.52
C ARG A 10 -4.09 -21.63 10.93
N ILE A 11 -4.48 -20.54 10.30
CA ILE A 11 -3.84 -19.23 10.41
C ILE A 11 -4.70 -18.28 11.24
N GLY A 12 -4.15 -17.72 12.32
CA GLY A 12 -4.78 -16.65 13.08
C GLY A 12 -4.42 -15.28 12.49
N PHE A 13 -5.42 -14.55 11.99
CA PHE A 13 -5.22 -13.20 11.45
C PHE A 13 -5.42 -12.16 12.54
N VAL A 14 -4.31 -11.59 13.03
CA VAL A 14 -4.29 -10.64 14.15
C VAL A 14 -4.43 -9.23 13.63
N THR A 15 -5.56 -8.59 13.91
CA THR A 15 -5.81 -7.15 13.64
C THR A 15 -6.92 -6.66 14.55
N SER A 16 -6.86 -5.39 14.97
CA SER A 16 -7.95 -4.75 15.72
C SER A 16 -9.13 -4.34 14.84
N THR A 17 -8.93 -4.26 13.52
CA THR A 17 -9.98 -3.92 12.54
C THR A 17 -10.64 -5.17 11.96
N ASP A 18 -11.73 -5.00 11.19
CA ASP A 18 -12.31 -6.08 10.40
C ASP A 18 -11.46 -6.32 9.13
N PRO A 19 -10.80 -7.49 9.00
CA PRO A 19 -9.98 -7.77 7.82
C PRO A 19 -10.80 -7.93 6.53
N LEU A 20 -12.10 -8.17 6.61
CA LEU A 20 -12.98 -8.26 5.44
C LEU A 20 -13.49 -6.90 4.97
N ASN A 21 -13.24 -5.83 5.73
CA ASN A 21 -13.55 -4.47 5.30
C ASN A 21 -12.53 -4.00 4.26
N ARG A 22 -12.96 -3.86 3.00
CA ARG A 22 -12.14 -3.41 1.88
C ARG A 22 -11.55 -1.99 2.02
N ARG A 23 -11.98 -1.22 3.03
CA ARG A 23 -11.40 0.10 3.35
C ARG A 23 -10.27 0.03 4.38
N SER A 24 -10.12 -1.11 5.07
CA SER A 24 -9.07 -1.30 6.07
C SER A 24 -7.70 -1.35 5.40
N TRP A 25 -6.80 -0.45 5.81
CA TRP A 25 -5.46 -0.29 5.24
C TRP A 25 -5.46 -0.29 3.70
N SER A 26 -6.33 0.56 3.11
CA SER A 26 -6.51 0.66 1.64
C SER A 26 -6.83 -0.67 0.94
N GLY A 27 -7.49 -1.59 1.64
CA GLY A 27 -7.86 -2.91 1.12
C GLY A 27 -6.78 -3.99 1.28
N VAL A 28 -5.60 -3.65 1.80
CA VAL A 28 -4.47 -4.60 1.95
C VAL A 28 -4.82 -5.72 2.93
N HIS A 29 -5.49 -5.44 4.07
CA HIS A 29 -5.95 -6.49 4.99
C HIS A 29 -6.82 -7.53 4.29
N TYR A 30 -7.79 -7.06 3.50
CA TYR A 30 -8.69 -7.94 2.75
C TYR A 30 -7.93 -8.81 1.75
N SER A 31 -7.00 -8.21 1.02
CA SER A 31 -6.23 -8.90 -0.01
C SER A 31 -5.27 -9.93 0.57
N ILE A 32 -4.56 -9.60 1.66
CA ILE A 32 -3.72 -10.57 2.39
C ILE A 32 -4.58 -11.72 2.93
N PHE A 33 -5.71 -11.40 3.59
CA PHE A 33 -6.61 -12.41 4.13
C PHE A 33 -7.06 -13.40 3.04
N LYS A 34 -7.53 -12.88 1.91
CA LYS A 34 -8.00 -13.71 0.78
C LYS A 34 -6.87 -14.47 0.07
N ALA A 35 -5.69 -13.89 -0.02
CA ALA A 35 -4.52 -14.56 -0.60
C ALA A 35 -4.07 -15.75 0.26
N LEU A 36 -4.00 -15.58 1.57
CA LEU A 36 -3.68 -16.64 2.51
C LEU A 36 -4.74 -17.75 2.50
N GLU A 37 -6.03 -17.37 2.52
CA GLU A 37 -7.16 -18.34 2.46
C GLU A 37 -7.12 -19.18 1.19
N ARG A 38 -6.76 -18.57 0.06
CA ARG A 38 -6.68 -19.24 -1.24
C ARG A 38 -5.46 -20.15 -1.37
N ASN A 39 -4.31 -19.72 -0.86
CA ASN A 39 -3.02 -20.33 -1.21
C ASN A 39 -2.33 -21.07 -0.04
N LEU A 40 -2.67 -20.79 1.22
CA LEU A 40 -1.89 -21.32 2.36
C LEU A 40 -2.73 -22.11 3.37
N GLY A 41 -3.93 -21.69 3.71
CA GLY A 41 -4.72 -22.43 4.71
C GLY A 41 -6.03 -21.79 5.10
N ASP A 42 -6.56 -22.25 6.24
CA ASP A 42 -7.80 -21.73 6.81
C ASP A 42 -7.50 -20.52 7.67
N VAL A 43 -7.97 -19.35 7.26
CA VAL A 43 -7.69 -18.07 7.93
C VAL A 43 -8.84 -17.70 8.87
N VAL A 44 -8.51 -17.52 10.14
CA VAL A 44 -9.48 -17.14 11.18
C VAL A 44 -9.20 -15.70 11.60
N ALA A 45 -10.15 -14.80 11.37
CA ALA A 45 -10.07 -13.43 11.84
C ALA A 45 -10.14 -13.36 13.38
N LEU A 46 -9.11 -12.81 14.01
CA LEU A 46 -9.11 -12.56 15.45
C LEU A 46 -9.67 -11.19 15.83
N GLY A 47 -9.81 -10.27 14.86
CA GLY A 47 -10.56 -9.02 14.97
C GLY A 47 -12.01 -9.18 14.50
N PRO A 48 -12.80 -8.08 14.52
CA PRO A 48 -12.44 -6.78 15.09
C PRO A 48 -12.43 -6.75 16.63
N VAL A 49 -11.72 -5.77 17.21
CA VAL A 49 -11.76 -5.46 18.65
C VAL A 49 -12.39 -4.07 18.83
N ASN A 50 -13.47 -4.01 19.60
CA ASN A 50 -14.19 -2.75 19.79
C ASN A 50 -13.44 -1.81 20.75
N MET A 51 -12.88 -0.73 20.22
CA MET A 51 -12.14 0.31 20.95
C MET A 51 -12.77 1.71 20.81
N ARG A 52 -14.04 1.79 20.36
CA ARG A 52 -14.70 3.08 20.07
C ARG A 52 -14.73 4.01 21.28
N LEU A 53 -15.11 3.51 22.47
CA LEU A 53 -15.20 4.33 23.68
C LEU A 53 -13.81 4.82 24.17
N PRO A 54 -12.79 3.95 24.33
CA PRO A 54 -11.45 4.41 24.67
C PRO A 54 -10.88 5.46 23.70
N PHE A 55 -11.07 5.27 22.39
CA PHE A 55 -10.58 6.23 21.39
C PHE A 55 -11.31 7.56 21.45
N ALA A 56 -12.65 7.55 21.59
CA ALA A 56 -13.43 8.79 21.74
C ALA A 56 -13.03 9.60 22.99
N LEU A 57 -12.70 8.92 24.10
CA LEU A 57 -12.16 9.58 25.29
C LEU A 57 -10.77 10.16 25.03
N GLY A 58 -9.90 9.43 24.37
CA GLY A 58 -8.57 9.89 23.97
C GLY A 58 -8.63 11.13 23.07
N ASP A 59 -9.50 11.13 22.07
CA ASP A 59 -9.69 12.27 21.16
C ASP A 59 -10.21 13.52 21.89
N ARG A 60 -11.12 13.34 22.86
CA ARG A 60 -11.59 14.43 23.73
C ARG A 60 -10.46 15.00 24.58
N LEU A 61 -9.64 14.15 25.20
CA LEU A 61 -8.47 14.59 25.97
C LEU A 61 -7.45 15.33 25.11
N ASN A 62 -7.20 14.85 23.89
CA ASN A 62 -6.37 15.57 22.93
C ASN A 62 -6.93 16.98 22.63
N SER A 63 -8.22 17.05 22.32
CA SER A 63 -8.85 18.30 21.85
C SER A 63 -9.00 19.34 22.98
N TRP A 64 -9.30 18.90 24.20
CA TRP A 64 -9.64 19.80 25.31
C TRP A 64 -8.46 20.11 26.23
N LEU A 65 -7.46 19.25 26.33
CA LEU A 65 -6.36 19.41 27.27
C LEU A 65 -5.00 19.45 26.57
N ILE A 66 -4.64 18.41 25.81
CA ILE A 66 -3.28 18.22 25.33
C ILE A 66 -2.94 19.25 24.24
N LYS A 67 -3.76 19.33 23.19
CA LYS A 67 -3.51 20.22 22.06
C LYS A 67 -3.56 21.70 22.45
N PRO A 68 -4.51 22.20 23.27
CA PRO A 68 -4.49 23.59 23.72
C PRO A 68 -3.27 23.96 24.56
N LEU A 69 -2.75 23.04 25.40
CA LEU A 69 -1.61 23.29 26.29
C LEU A 69 -0.25 23.14 25.59
N THR A 70 -0.15 22.28 24.58
CA THR A 70 1.15 21.86 24.02
C THR A 70 1.31 22.13 22.53
N GLY A 71 0.24 22.46 21.82
CA GLY A 71 0.19 22.51 20.35
C GLY A 71 0.34 21.14 19.66
N LYS A 72 0.46 20.07 20.45
CA LYS A 72 0.75 18.70 19.98
C LYS A 72 -0.39 17.75 20.38
N ARG A 73 -0.31 16.51 19.92
CA ARG A 73 -1.31 15.47 20.24
C ARG A 73 -0.63 14.20 20.75
N TYR A 74 -1.37 13.42 21.52
CA TYR A 74 -0.98 12.08 21.97
C TYR A 74 -1.69 11.00 21.16
N GLN A 75 -1.00 9.95 20.75
CA GLN A 75 -1.53 8.85 19.93
C GLN A 75 -2.12 7.75 20.83
N TYR A 76 -3.32 7.96 21.34
CA TYR A 76 -3.98 7.03 22.26
C TYR A 76 -4.14 5.63 21.71
N GLY A 77 -4.47 5.50 20.42
CA GLY A 77 -4.72 4.22 19.76
C GLY A 77 -3.53 3.28 19.73
N SER A 78 -2.31 3.82 19.89
CA SER A 78 -1.06 3.06 19.91
C SER A 78 -0.26 3.40 21.17
N SER A 79 -0.94 3.39 22.32
CA SER A 79 -0.33 3.59 23.64
C SER A 79 0.04 2.26 24.30
N LEU A 80 0.93 2.32 25.29
CA LEU A 80 1.30 1.15 26.12
C LEU A 80 0.08 0.48 26.77
N ALA A 81 -0.90 1.27 27.21
CA ALA A 81 -2.12 0.76 27.80
C ALA A 81 -2.96 -0.04 26.81
N VAL A 82 -3.14 0.49 25.59
CA VAL A 82 -3.87 -0.17 24.51
C VAL A 82 -3.14 -1.44 24.06
N ALA A 83 -1.82 -1.41 23.93
CA ALA A 83 -1.05 -2.59 23.57
C ALA A 83 -1.17 -3.73 24.58
N ARG A 84 -1.15 -3.43 25.88
CA ARG A 84 -1.39 -4.43 26.95
C ARG A 84 -2.82 -4.97 26.93
N TRP A 85 -3.79 -4.12 26.63
CA TRP A 85 -5.18 -4.53 26.44
C TRP A 85 -5.33 -5.49 25.26
N TYR A 86 -4.75 -5.17 24.11
CA TYR A 86 -4.76 -6.07 22.93
C TYR A 86 -4.09 -7.41 23.26
N ALA A 87 -2.93 -7.41 23.93
CA ALA A 87 -2.26 -8.63 24.34
C ALA A 87 -3.16 -9.53 25.21
N TRP A 88 -3.95 -8.94 26.11
CA TRP A 88 -4.93 -9.68 26.92
C TRP A 88 -6.08 -10.22 26.06
N VAL A 89 -6.68 -9.40 25.17
CA VAL A 89 -7.79 -9.82 24.30
C VAL A 89 -7.37 -10.95 23.37
N PHE A 90 -6.26 -10.77 22.65
CA PHE A 90 -5.77 -11.76 21.70
C PHE A 90 -5.25 -13.01 22.41
N GLY A 91 -4.56 -12.87 23.54
CA GLY A 91 -4.12 -14.00 24.37
C GLY A 91 -5.28 -14.91 24.79
N ARG A 92 -6.44 -14.31 25.18
CA ARG A 92 -7.65 -15.10 25.50
C ARG A 92 -8.26 -15.79 24.29
N LYS A 93 -8.18 -15.20 23.09
CA LYS A 93 -8.65 -15.83 21.85
C LYS A 93 -7.73 -17.00 21.45
N LEU A 94 -6.41 -16.83 21.56
CA LEU A 94 -5.43 -17.87 21.30
C LEU A 94 -5.55 -19.07 22.25
N ALA A 95 -5.85 -18.83 23.52
CA ALA A 95 -6.04 -19.91 24.51
C ALA A 95 -7.25 -20.83 24.21
N ARG A 96 -8.18 -20.40 23.36
CA ARG A 96 -9.40 -21.13 23.02
C ARG A 96 -9.30 -22.03 21.79
N GLN A 97 -8.29 -21.84 20.96
CA GLN A 97 -8.12 -22.55 19.69
C GLN A 97 -6.65 -22.58 19.30
N ARG A 98 -6.26 -23.63 18.56
CA ARG A 98 -4.89 -23.81 18.10
C ARG A 98 -4.71 -23.17 16.75
N PHE A 99 -3.52 -22.60 16.52
CA PHE A 99 -3.05 -22.05 15.24
C PHE A 99 -1.66 -22.58 14.95
N ASP A 100 -1.35 -22.74 13.67
CA ASP A 100 -0.01 -23.11 13.18
C ASP A 100 0.83 -21.85 12.94
N LEU A 101 0.15 -20.74 12.61
CA LEU A 101 0.78 -19.47 12.27
C LEU A 101 -0.12 -18.29 12.67
N LEU A 102 0.47 -17.20 13.11
CA LEU A 102 -0.21 -15.92 13.26
C LEU A 102 0.29 -14.96 12.16
N VAL A 103 -0.63 -14.28 11.49
CA VAL A 103 -0.32 -13.23 10.53
C VAL A 103 -0.89 -11.91 11.05
N ALA A 104 -0.03 -10.91 11.22
CA ALA A 104 -0.32 -9.65 11.89
C ALA A 104 0.03 -8.45 10.97
N PRO A 105 -0.83 -8.11 9.97
CA PRO A 105 -0.58 -6.97 9.10
C PRO A 105 -0.98 -5.67 9.77
N ALA A 106 -0.14 -4.64 9.69
CA ALA A 106 -0.29 -3.32 10.28
C ALA A 106 -0.68 -3.38 11.77
N SER A 107 -0.11 -4.32 12.54
CA SER A 107 -0.61 -4.70 13.87
C SER A 107 0.48 -4.68 14.94
N PHE A 108 1.42 -3.70 14.88
CA PHE A 108 2.50 -3.59 15.87
C PHE A 108 1.95 -3.43 17.30
N THR A 109 0.89 -2.65 17.49
CA THR A 109 0.27 -2.42 18.81
C THR A 109 -0.34 -3.70 19.38
N GLU A 110 -0.95 -4.51 18.53
CA GLU A 110 -1.65 -5.75 18.87
C GLU A 110 -0.68 -6.85 19.32
N ILE A 111 0.51 -6.92 18.68
CA ILE A 111 1.47 -7.99 18.94
C ILE A 111 2.59 -7.61 19.92
N ALA A 112 2.82 -6.32 20.20
CA ALA A 112 3.96 -5.85 21.00
C ALA A 112 4.12 -6.55 22.36
N TYR A 113 3.03 -6.90 23.02
CA TYR A 113 3.00 -7.61 24.31
C TYR A 113 2.31 -8.98 24.26
N LEU A 114 1.98 -9.45 23.05
CA LEU A 114 1.32 -10.75 22.86
C LEU A 114 2.31 -11.87 23.22
N ARG A 115 1.94 -12.73 24.17
CA ARG A 115 2.73 -13.90 24.59
C ARG A 115 2.15 -15.14 23.94
N THR A 116 2.92 -15.79 23.07
CA THR A 116 2.53 -17.00 22.36
C THR A 116 3.76 -17.76 21.89
N GLU A 117 3.65 -19.06 21.74
CA GLU A 117 4.65 -19.94 21.11
C GLU A 117 4.37 -20.10 19.60
N VAL A 118 3.17 -19.69 19.14
CA VAL A 118 2.81 -19.74 17.72
C VAL A 118 3.65 -18.70 16.97
N PRO A 119 4.32 -19.09 15.86
CA PRO A 119 5.11 -18.16 15.07
C PRO A 119 4.27 -16.97 14.57
N ILE A 120 4.82 -15.76 14.66
CA ILE A 120 4.17 -14.52 14.20
C ILE A 120 4.86 -14.02 12.94
N VAL A 121 4.10 -13.84 11.87
CA VAL A 121 4.47 -13.07 10.68
C VAL A 121 3.91 -11.67 10.83
N TYR A 122 4.78 -10.69 11.03
CA TYR A 122 4.41 -9.27 11.04
C TYR A 122 4.60 -8.70 9.64
N ILE A 123 3.58 -8.00 9.11
CA ILE A 123 3.58 -7.45 7.74
C ILE A 123 3.34 -5.96 7.82
N GLU A 124 4.23 -5.17 7.17
CA GLU A 124 4.14 -3.71 7.20
C GLU A 124 4.69 -3.08 5.91
N ASP A 125 4.33 -1.82 5.64
CA ASP A 125 4.84 -1.05 4.49
C ASP A 125 5.90 0.00 4.87
N SER A 126 6.10 0.23 6.16
CA SER A 126 7.04 1.22 6.71
C SER A 126 7.31 0.94 8.18
N THR A 127 8.30 1.62 8.74
CA THR A 127 8.46 1.73 10.19
C THR A 127 7.83 2.99 10.73
N LEU A 128 7.51 3.04 12.02
CA LEU A 128 6.99 4.25 12.66
C LEU A 128 7.99 5.40 12.64
N THR A 129 9.30 5.12 12.70
CA THR A 129 10.35 6.12 12.53
C THR A 129 10.24 6.83 11.19
N GLN A 130 9.93 6.09 10.12
CA GLN A 130 9.71 6.65 8.79
C GLN A 130 8.36 7.38 8.66
N LEU A 131 7.32 6.94 9.34
CA LEU A 131 5.97 7.52 9.26
C LEU A 131 5.81 8.81 10.06
N ILE A 132 6.52 8.94 11.19
CA ILE A 132 6.44 10.13 12.05
C ILE A 132 6.93 11.33 11.26
N ASP A 133 6.08 12.36 11.17
CA ASP A 133 6.28 13.60 10.42
C ASP A 133 6.36 13.42 8.87
N PHE A 134 6.30 12.19 8.35
CA PHE A 134 6.17 11.90 6.92
C PHE A 134 4.71 11.87 6.45
N TYR A 135 3.82 11.33 7.29
CA TYR A 135 2.38 11.36 7.04
C TYR A 135 1.67 12.35 7.98
N PRO A 136 0.69 13.14 7.48
CA PRO A 136 -0.08 14.07 8.31
C PRO A 136 -0.71 13.40 9.53
N GLY A 137 -1.14 12.14 9.37
CA GLY A 137 -1.72 11.30 10.42
C GLY A 137 -0.79 11.04 11.61
N LEU A 138 0.53 11.15 11.45
CA LEU A 138 1.54 10.93 12.50
C LEU A 138 2.45 12.16 12.72
N SER A 139 2.02 13.34 12.28
CA SER A 139 2.73 14.60 12.51
C SER A 139 2.23 15.32 13.76
N GLY A 140 3.09 16.16 14.35
CA GLY A 140 2.74 16.96 15.53
C GLY A 140 2.50 16.16 16.80
N LEU A 141 3.17 15.02 16.98
CA LEU A 141 3.03 14.18 18.17
C LEU A 141 3.87 14.68 19.35
N LEU A 142 3.38 14.46 20.58
CA LEU A 142 4.15 14.61 21.80
C LEU A 142 5.38 13.70 21.79
N GLY A 143 6.48 14.14 22.42
CA GLY A 143 7.69 13.33 22.59
C GLY A 143 7.43 11.99 23.27
N ALA A 144 6.62 12.00 24.34
CA ALA A 144 6.20 10.77 25.01
C ALA A 144 5.46 9.81 24.08
N SER A 145 4.58 10.33 23.21
CA SER A 145 3.86 9.50 22.24
C SER A 145 4.80 8.90 21.20
N LYS A 146 5.76 9.68 20.69
CA LYS A 146 6.79 9.18 19.77
C LYS A 146 7.64 8.07 20.41
N ALA A 147 8.03 8.26 21.68
CA ALA A 147 8.79 7.26 22.43
C ALA A 147 8.01 5.95 22.65
N GLU A 148 6.70 6.05 22.97
CA GLU A 148 5.83 4.87 23.10
C GLU A 148 5.66 4.14 21.78
N LEU A 149 5.42 4.84 20.68
CA LEU A 149 5.32 4.27 19.34
C LEU A 149 6.59 3.50 18.97
N HIS A 150 7.76 4.12 19.13
CA HIS A 150 9.05 3.48 18.86
C HIS A 150 9.26 2.24 19.73
N HIS A 151 8.93 2.32 21.04
CA HIS A 151 9.03 1.19 21.95
C HIS A 151 8.12 0.01 21.55
N LEU A 152 6.87 0.31 21.18
CA LEU A 152 5.91 -0.72 20.77
C LEU A 152 6.32 -1.41 19.47
N GLU A 153 6.80 -0.67 18.49
CA GLU A 153 7.29 -1.26 17.25
C GLU A 153 8.53 -2.11 17.48
N HIS A 154 9.50 -1.63 18.28
CA HIS A 154 10.65 -2.44 18.67
C HIS A 154 10.23 -3.75 19.33
N LYS A 155 9.21 -3.72 20.20
CA LYS A 155 8.62 -4.91 20.80
C LYS A 155 7.98 -5.84 19.77
N ALA A 156 7.22 -5.30 18.83
CA ALA A 156 6.58 -6.08 17.76
C ALA A 156 7.63 -6.78 16.89
N LEU A 157 8.68 -6.06 16.48
CA LEU A 157 9.80 -6.62 15.71
C LEU A 157 10.54 -7.72 16.48
N THR A 158 10.67 -7.57 17.80
CA THR A 158 11.29 -8.59 18.67
C THR A 158 10.43 -9.85 18.75
N GLN A 159 9.10 -9.70 18.90
CA GLN A 159 8.13 -10.80 19.00
C GLN A 159 7.96 -11.56 17.69
N ALA A 160 8.04 -10.87 16.56
CA ALA A 160 7.84 -11.49 15.26
C ALA A 160 8.93 -12.54 14.94
N SER A 161 8.49 -13.70 14.42
CA SER A 161 9.37 -14.75 13.89
C SER A 161 9.85 -14.41 12.48
N LEU A 162 8.99 -13.73 11.70
CA LEU A 162 9.27 -13.18 10.38
C LEU A 162 8.61 -11.80 10.27
N VAL A 163 9.34 -10.84 9.72
CA VAL A 163 8.83 -9.51 9.38
C VAL A 163 8.90 -9.33 7.87
N CYS A 164 7.75 -9.10 7.24
CA CYS A 164 7.64 -8.87 5.81
C CYS A 164 7.36 -7.39 5.56
N TYR A 165 8.33 -6.68 5.01
CA TYR A 165 8.12 -5.32 4.52
C TYR A 165 7.80 -5.31 3.02
N SER A 166 6.98 -4.36 2.59
CA SER A 166 6.66 -4.20 1.18
C SER A 166 7.78 -3.57 0.36
N SER A 167 8.81 -3.01 1.01
CA SER A 167 9.91 -2.30 0.36
C SER A 167 11.24 -2.45 1.10
N GLU A 168 12.33 -2.32 0.34
CA GLU A 168 13.68 -2.27 0.94
C GLU A 168 13.87 -1.00 1.80
N TRP A 169 13.21 0.11 1.41
CA TRP A 169 13.18 1.34 2.20
C TRP A 169 12.72 1.08 3.65
N ALA A 170 11.61 0.36 3.81
CA ALA A 170 11.10 0.00 5.14
C ALA A 170 11.99 -1.01 5.86
N ALA A 171 12.47 -2.04 5.17
CA ALA A 171 13.36 -3.04 5.75
C ALA A 171 14.69 -2.43 6.21
N GLN A 172 15.21 -1.44 5.50
CA GLN A 172 16.43 -0.72 5.88
C GLN A 172 16.24 0.06 7.18
N SER A 173 15.12 0.76 7.36
CA SER A 173 14.81 1.45 8.61
C SER A 173 14.66 0.46 9.77
N ALA A 174 14.01 -0.69 9.56
CA ALA A 174 13.92 -1.72 10.59
C ALA A 174 15.30 -2.20 11.07
N ARG A 175 16.27 -2.32 10.16
CA ARG A 175 17.66 -2.66 10.51
C ARG A 175 18.39 -1.53 11.24
N GLN A 176 18.28 -0.31 10.71
CA GLN A 176 19.06 0.84 11.17
C GLN A 176 18.51 1.47 12.44
N ASP A 177 17.18 1.68 12.50
CA ASP A 177 16.54 2.43 13.58
C ASP A 177 16.10 1.53 14.73
N TYR A 178 15.86 0.23 14.46
CA TYR A 178 15.36 -0.72 15.45
C TYR A 178 16.29 -1.89 15.72
N GLY A 179 17.41 -2.03 14.99
CA GLY A 179 18.34 -3.13 15.15
C GLY A 179 17.74 -4.51 14.80
N ALA A 180 16.70 -4.55 13.96
CA ALA A 180 16.05 -5.80 13.59
C ALA A 180 17.03 -6.74 12.83
N PRO A 181 17.18 -8.01 13.27
CA PRO A 181 18.09 -8.94 12.62
C PRO A 181 17.70 -9.19 11.16
N ALA A 182 18.64 -9.07 10.22
CA ALA A 182 18.37 -9.28 8.79
C ALA A 182 17.76 -10.67 8.50
N ALA A 183 18.14 -11.69 9.29
CA ALA A 183 17.57 -13.04 9.18
C ALA A 183 16.05 -13.10 9.42
N LYS A 184 15.49 -12.15 10.18
CA LYS A 184 14.03 -12.06 10.41
C LYS A 184 13.30 -11.27 9.33
N LEU A 185 14.00 -10.50 8.48
CA LEU A 185 13.38 -9.61 7.52
C LEU A 185 13.22 -10.29 6.16
N ALA A 186 12.12 -10.01 5.50
CA ALA A 186 11.87 -10.29 4.09
C ALA A 186 11.28 -9.07 3.41
N VAL A 187 11.67 -8.80 2.18
CA VAL A 187 11.08 -7.75 1.35
C VAL A 187 10.21 -8.42 0.30
N ILE A 188 8.90 -8.21 0.40
CA ILE A 188 7.89 -8.81 -0.47
C ILE A 188 6.91 -7.70 -0.88
N PRO A 189 7.05 -7.12 -2.08
CA PRO A 189 6.16 -6.07 -2.56
C PRO A 189 4.70 -6.53 -2.59
N PHE A 190 3.79 -5.64 -2.19
CA PHE A 190 2.36 -5.94 -2.20
C PHE A 190 1.82 -6.14 -3.62
N GLY A 191 0.68 -6.81 -3.72
CA GLY A 191 -0.01 -7.06 -4.96
C GLY A 191 -1.12 -6.04 -5.26
N SER A 192 -1.66 -6.12 -6.45
CA SER A 192 -2.83 -5.34 -6.89
C SER A 192 -4.07 -5.68 -6.05
N ASN A 193 -4.80 -4.65 -5.65
CA ASN A 193 -6.10 -4.77 -4.98
C ASN A 193 -7.28 -4.75 -5.96
N TYR A 194 -7.01 -4.61 -7.26
CA TYR A 194 -8.07 -4.64 -8.27
C TYR A 194 -8.66 -6.06 -8.36
N PRO A 195 -9.98 -6.23 -8.13
CA PRO A 195 -10.56 -7.56 -7.90
C PRO A 195 -10.67 -8.42 -9.18
N TYR A 196 -10.70 -7.78 -10.35
CA TYR A 196 -10.92 -8.47 -11.64
C TYR A 196 -9.91 -7.97 -12.69
N PRO A 197 -8.61 -8.28 -12.53
CA PRO A 197 -7.59 -7.82 -13.46
C PRO A 197 -7.86 -8.42 -14.86
N PRO A 198 -7.62 -7.65 -15.93
CA PRO A 198 -7.79 -8.14 -17.29
C PRO A 198 -6.80 -9.28 -17.59
N THR A 199 -7.11 -10.10 -18.57
CA THR A 199 -6.13 -11.03 -19.15
C THR A 199 -4.98 -10.27 -19.78
N ARG A 200 -3.81 -10.92 -19.98
CA ARG A 200 -2.66 -10.28 -20.66
C ARG A 200 -3.06 -9.72 -22.03
N GLN A 201 -3.82 -10.49 -22.81
CA GLN A 201 -4.29 -10.06 -24.12
C GLN A 201 -5.17 -8.80 -24.04
N GLN A 202 -6.06 -8.72 -23.07
CA GLN A 202 -6.91 -7.53 -22.88
C GLN A 202 -6.09 -6.33 -22.40
N ALA A 203 -5.18 -6.51 -21.45
CA ALA A 203 -4.33 -5.44 -20.92
C ALA A 203 -3.43 -4.79 -21.99
N LEU A 204 -2.98 -5.58 -22.97
CA LEU A 204 -2.09 -5.13 -24.05
C LEU A 204 -2.82 -4.71 -25.34
N ARG A 205 -4.17 -4.75 -25.35
CA ARG A 205 -4.98 -4.24 -26.49
C ARG A 205 -5.15 -2.72 -26.51
N HIS A 206 -4.43 -2.00 -25.64
CA HIS A 206 -4.53 -0.55 -25.59
C HIS A 206 -4.22 0.09 -26.96
N GLU A 207 -5.08 0.98 -27.39
CA GLU A 207 -4.88 1.80 -28.58
C GLU A 207 -4.76 3.27 -28.16
N PRO A 208 -3.73 3.98 -28.64
CA PRO A 208 -3.64 5.42 -28.48
C PRO A 208 -4.91 6.11 -29.00
N ALA A 209 -5.26 7.25 -28.45
CA ALA A 209 -6.40 8.02 -28.95
C ALA A 209 -6.19 8.42 -30.42
N ALA A 210 -7.23 8.29 -31.23
CA ALA A 210 -7.16 8.56 -32.70
C ALA A 210 -6.78 10.02 -33.01
N ASP A 211 -7.09 10.95 -32.08
CA ASP A 211 -6.73 12.37 -32.17
C ASP A 211 -5.35 12.70 -31.56
N GLY A 212 -4.57 11.67 -31.17
CA GLY A 212 -3.26 11.83 -30.55
C GLY A 212 -3.29 12.33 -29.09
N THR A 213 -4.45 12.37 -28.44
CA THR A 213 -4.57 12.82 -27.05
C THR A 213 -3.87 11.87 -26.09
N CYS A 214 -2.92 12.38 -25.29
CA CYS A 214 -2.31 11.67 -24.16
C CYS A 214 -3.25 11.69 -22.95
N ARG A 215 -3.73 10.53 -22.52
CA ARG A 215 -4.68 10.37 -21.43
C ARG A 215 -3.94 10.00 -20.14
N LEU A 216 -3.87 10.94 -19.21
CA LEU A 216 -3.25 10.76 -17.91
C LEU A 216 -4.30 10.34 -16.86
N PHE A 217 -3.92 9.41 -16.00
CA PHE A 217 -4.80 8.91 -14.94
C PHE A 217 -4.10 8.95 -13.58
N LEU A 218 -4.79 9.51 -12.56
CA LEU A 218 -4.37 9.52 -11.16
C LEU A 218 -5.46 8.92 -10.29
N LEU A 219 -5.10 7.99 -9.40
CA LEU A 219 -6.00 7.37 -8.42
C LEU A 219 -5.44 7.60 -7.01
N GLY A 220 -6.16 8.33 -6.15
CA GLY A 220 -5.72 8.57 -4.79
C GLY A 220 -6.68 9.43 -3.96
N GLY A 221 -6.59 9.29 -2.62
CA GLY A 221 -7.51 9.96 -1.68
C GLY A 221 -7.04 11.32 -1.17
N GLU A 222 -5.82 11.79 -1.51
CA GLU A 222 -5.24 13.02 -0.96
C GLU A 222 -4.54 13.82 -2.06
N TRP A 223 -5.17 14.92 -2.50
CA TRP A 223 -4.72 15.73 -3.63
C TRP A 223 -3.24 16.17 -3.54
N LEU A 224 -2.86 16.81 -2.43
CA LEU A 224 -1.50 17.33 -2.25
C LEU A 224 -0.47 16.22 -2.11
N ARG A 225 -0.75 15.22 -1.26
CA ARG A 225 0.20 14.12 -1.01
C ARG A 225 0.42 13.24 -2.24
N LYS A 226 -0.63 13.03 -3.06
CA LYS A 226 -0.55 12.25 -4.31
C LYS A 226 0.00 13.06 -5.49
N GLY A 227 0.37 14.32 -5.26
CA GLY A 227 0.99 15.17 -6.28
C GLY A 227 0.03 15.68 -7.34
N GLY A 228 -1.25 15.86 -6.98
CA GLY A 228 -2.28 16.39 -7.87
C GLY A 228 -1.88 17.67 -8.59
N PRO A 229 -1.30 18.70 -7.91
CA PRO A 229 -0.80 19.91 -8.58
C PRO A 229 0.23 19.60 -9.67
N ILE A 230 1.22 18.75 -9.40
CA ILE A 230 2.26 18.37 -10.38
C ILE A 230 1.63 17.59 -11.55
N ALA A 231 0.67 16.71 -11.28
CA ALA A 231 -0.03 15.97 -12.33
C ALA A 231 -0.83 16.91 -13.25
N TYR A 232 -1.52 17.89 -12.68
CA TYR A 232 -2.19 18.93 -13.46
C TYR A 232 -1.22 19.76 -14.30
N ASP A 233 -0.14 20.24 -13.69
CA ASP A 233 0.90 21.00 -14.38
C ASP A 233 1.55 20.17 -15.50
N THR A 234 1.69 18.85 -15.32
CA THR A 234 2.18 17.93 -16.37
C THR A 234 1.24 17.91 -17.57
N MET A 235 -0.07 17.80 -17.37
CA MET A 235 -1.06 17.87 -18.44
C MET A 235 -0.98 19.20 -19.20
N VAL A 236 -0.95 20.31 -18.48
CA VAL A 236 -0.83 21.65 -19.07
C VAL A 236 0.48 21.79 -19.87
N ALA A 237 1.58 21.29 -19.31
CA ALA A 237 2.88 21.33 -19.97
C ALA A 237 2.94 20.49 -21.25
N LEU A 238 2.26 19.33 -21.32
CA LEU A 238 2.11 18.55 -22.55
C LEU A 238 1.32 19.34 -23.60
N GLN A 239 0.21 19.97 -23.21
CA GLN A 239 -0.59 20.82 -24.13
C GLN A 239 0.24 21.99 -24.67
N GLN A 240 1.03 22.66 -23.84
CA GLN A 240 1.93 23.73 -24.25
C GLN A 240 3.02 23.26 -25.23
N ARG A 241 3.39 21.98 -25.19
CA ARG A 241 4.33 21.33 -26.12
C ARG A 241 3.66 20.82 -27.42
N GLY A 242 2.36 21.12 -27.60
CA GLY A 242 1.61 20.72 -28.78
C GLY A 242 1.11 19.26 -28.73
N ILE A 243 1.16 18.60 -27.59
CA ILE A 243 0.60 17.27 -27.37
C ILE A 243 -0.76 17.43 -26.68
N PRO A 244 -1.89 17.15 -27.36
CA PRO A 244 -3.18 17.15 -26.69
C PRO A 244 -3.13 16.23 -25.46
N ALA A 245 -3.58 16.69 -24.30
CA ALA A 245 -3.51 15.90 -23.07
C ALA A 245 -4.75 16.11 -22.20
N THR A 246 -5.16 15.04 -21.53
CA THR A 246 -6.21 15.05 -20.51
C THR A 246 -5.71 14.42 -19.21
N LEU A 247 -6.26 14.86 -18.08
CA LEU A 247 -6.01 14.27 -16.77
C LEU A 247 -7.33 13.93 -16.09
N THR A 248 -7.53 12.64 -15.81
CA THR A 248 -8.64 12.18 -14.96
C THR A 248 -8.11 11.80 -13.58
N VAL A 249 -8.67 12.39 -12.54
CA VAL A 249 -8.33 12.10 -11.13
C VAL A 249 -9.51 11.44 -10.45
N VAL A 250 -9.28 10.31 -9.79
CA VAL A 250 -10.29 9.57 -9.02
C VAL A 250 -9.92 9.57 -7.54
N GLY A 251 -10.89 9.86 -6.68
CA GLY A 251 -10.78 9.73 -5.23
C GLY A 251 -10.36 10.98 -4.48
N CYS A 252 -9.86 12.00 -5.16
CA CYS A 252 -9.59 13.32 -4.58
C CYS A 252 -9.85 14.45 -5.59
N ALA A 253 -9.90 15.67 -5.08
CA ALA A 253 -10.05 16.89 -5.87
C ALA A 253 -9.18 18.00 -5.27
N PRO A 254 -8.81 19.02 -6.05
CA PRO A 254 -8.15 20.20 -5.51
C PRO A 254 -9.05 20.93 -4.50
N PRO A 255 -8.47 21.51 -3.44
CA PRO A 255 -9.23 22.28 -2.45
C PRO A 255 -9.75 23.61 -3.01
N ASP A 256 -9.14 24.11 -4.07
CA ASP A 256 -9.38 25.38 -4.76
C ASP A 256 -9.59 25.12 -6.26
N PRO A 257 -10.74 24.50 -6.66
CA PRO A 257 -10.97 24.01 -8.03
C PRO A 257 -10.94 25.12 -9.09
N GLU A 258 -11.16 26.39 -8.72
CA GLU A 258 -11.05 27.54 -9.61
C GLU A 258 -9.65 27.72 -10.22
N ASN A 259 -8.61 27.24 -9.55
CA ASN A 259 -7.23 27.29 -10.03
C ASN A 259 -6.90 26.18 -11.06
N TYR A 260 -7.86 25.27 -11.30
CA TYR A 260 -7.69 24.09 -12.15
C TYR A 260 -8.70 24.06 -13.31
N ALA A 261 -9.04 25.22 -13.87
CA ALA A 261 -10.08 25.41 -14.89
C ALA A 261 -9.58 25.07 -16.32
N ASN A 262 -9.03 23.87 -16.55
CA ASN A 262 -8.64 23.39 -17.87
C ASN A 262 -9.67 22.36 -18.38
N PRO A 263 -10.20 22.47 -19.64
CA PRO A 263 -11.19 21.53 -20.16
C PRO A 263 -10.70 20.08 -20.27
N GLY A 264 -9.38 19.87 -20.31
CA GLY A 264 -8.77 18.53 -20.28
C GLY A 264 -8.67 17.91 -18.88
N PHE A 265 -9.02 18.66 -17.82
CA PHE A 265 -8.98 18.19 -16.44
C PHE A 265 -10.36 17.81 -15.91
N ARG A 266 -10.46 16.66 -15.30
CA ARG A 266 -11.67 16.24 -14.58
C ARG A 266 -11.37 15.46 -13.31
N THR A 267 -12.23 15.61 -12.31
CA THR A 267 -12.22 14.81 -11.09
C THR A 267 -13.46 13.93 -11.01
N ILE A 268 -13.27 12.71 -10.53
CA ILE A 268 -14.34 11.75 -10.24
C ILE A 268 -14.30 11.48 -8.73
N PRO A 269 -15.41 11.58 -8.01
CA PRO A 269 -15.45 11.18 -6.60
C PRO A 269 -15.04 9.73 -6.41
N PHE A 270 -15.00 9.30 -5.17
CA PHE A 270 -14.66 7.92 -4.81
C PHE A 270 -15.52 6.89 -5.59
N LEU A 271 -14.84 5.94 -6.24
CA LEU A 271 -15.48 4.78 -6.88
C LEU A 271 -15.49 3.59 -5.92
N ASN A 272 -16.68 3.03 -5.69
CA ASN A 272 -16.86 1.92 -4.77
C ASN A 272 -16.69 0.57 -5.48
N MET A 273 -15.63 -0.16 -5.18
CA MET A 273 -15.37 -1.48 -5.76
C MET A 273 -16.41 -2.57 -5.40
N GLY A 274 -17.39 -2.27 -4.57
CA GLY A 274 -18.57 -3.10 -4.34
C GLY A 274 -19.70 -2.87 -5.34
N VAL A 275 -19.61 -1.85 -6.21
CA VAL A 275 -20.63 -1.46 -7.19
C VAL A 275 -20.15 -1.76 -8.60
N ALA A 276 -20.91 -2.54 -9.37
CA ALA A 276 -20.50 -3.00 -10.70
C ALA A 276 -20.25 -1.84 -11.69
N ALA A 277 -21.04 -0.77 -11.63
CA ALA A 277 -20.85 0.40 -12.47
C ALA A 277 -19.52 1.12 -12.17
N ASP A 278 -19.18 1.25 -10.89
CA ASP A 278 -17.92 1.87 -10.46
C ASP A 278 -16.71 1.01 -10.84
N GLN A 279 -16.85 -0.32 -10.75
CA GLN A 279 -15.83 -1.26 -11.23
C GLN A 279 -15.58 -1.11 -12.72
N ALA A 280 -16.64 -1.04 -13.51
CA ALA A 280 -16.57 -0.86 -14.96
C ALA A 280 -15.92 0.48 -15.33
N ALA A 281 -16.31 1.56 -14.66
CA ALA A 281 -15.74 2.89 -14.86
C ALA A 281 -14.25 2.93 -14.53
N LEU A 282 -13.83 2.32 -13.40
CA LEU A 282 -12.41 2.25 -13.05
C LEU A 282 -11.61 1.37 -14.00
N SER A 283 -12.20 0.25 -14.47
CA SER A 283 -11.59 -0.62 -15.48
C SER A 283 -11.35 0.12 -16.79
N GLU A 284 -12.33 0.91 -17.23
CA GLU A 284 -12.23 1.74 -18.44
C GLU A 284 -11.11 2.77 -18.31
N LEU A 285 -11.02 3.46 -17.17
CA LEU A 285 -9.97 4.45 -16.93
C LEU A 285 -8.57 3.82 -17.00
N PHE A 286 -8.35 2.68 -16.34
CA PHE A 286 -7.06 1.98 -16.44
C PHE A 286 -6.76 1.47 -17.85
N SER A 287 -7.79 0.99 -18.58
CA SER A 287 -7.62 0.41 -19.92
C SER A 287 -7.38 1.46 -21.00
N THR A 288 -7.96 2.65 -20.84
CA THR A 288 -7.88 3.72 -21.83
C THR A 288 -6.77 4.73 -21.58
N ALA A 289 -6.23 4.83 -20.36
CA ALA A 289 -5.13 5.73 -20.06
C ALA A 289 -3.83 5.32 -20.75
N ASP A 290 -3.02 6.31 -21.10
CA ASP A 290 -1.70 6.12 -21.69
C ASP A 290 -0.61 6.04 -20.60
N PHE A 291 -0.76 6.80 -19.52
CA PHE A 291 0.11 6.75 -18.34
C PHE A 291 -0.67 6.86 -17.05
N PHE A 292 -0.25 6.10 -16.04
CA PHE A 292 -0.63 6.33 -14.66
C PHE A 292 0.31 7.35 -14.05
N LEU A 293 -0.18 8.55 -13.77
CA LEU A 293 0.62 9.67 -13.28
C LEU A 293 0.26 10.00 -11.84
N MET A 294 1.12 9.63 -10.89
CA MET A 294 0.93 9.92 -9.47
C MET A 294 2.26 10.39 -8.85
N PRO A 295 2.65 11.67 -9.03
CA PRO A 295 3.91 12.22 -8.54
C PRO A 295 3.85 12.48 -7.02
N SER A 296 3.78 11.39 -6.24
CA SER A 296 3.55 11.37 -4.81
C SER A 296 4.63 12.14 -4.03
N ARG A 297 4.21 12.88 -3.00
CA ARG A 297 5.11 13.61 -2.09
C ARG A 297 5.52 12.77 -0.87
N ALA A 298 4.72 11.75 -0.54
CA ALA A 298 4.99 10.77 0.50
C ALA A 298 4.23 9.47 0.16
N GLU A 299 4.96 8.33 0.13
CA GLU A 299 4.38 7.02 -0.20
C GLU A 299 5.20 5.88 0.42
N CYS A 300 4.53 4.95 1.11
CA CYS A 300 5.17 3.75 1.66
C CYS A 300 5.02 2.56 0.71
N ALA A 301 3.77 2.28 0.29
CA ALA A 301 3.44 1.21 -0.65
C ALA A 301 2.29 1.67 -1.55
N ALA A 302 2.59 1.86 -2.82
CA ALA A 302 1.63 2.39 -3.79
C ALA A 302 0.85 1.27 -4.48
N ILE A 303 -0.19 0.76 -3.82
CA ILE A 303 -1.07 -0.30 -4.39
C ILE A 303 -1.63 0.09 -5.77
N ALA A 304 -1.96 1.36 -5.98
CA ALA A 304 -2.44 1.85 -7.26
C ALA A 304 -1.44 1.62 -8.42
N PHE A 305 -0.15 1.52 -8.14
CA PHE A 305 0.86 1.15 -9.15
C PHE A 305 0.75 -0.33 -9.54
N CYS A 306 0.45 -1.21 -8.57
CA CYS A 306 0.18 -2.61 -8.86
C CYS A 306 -1.10 -2.75 -9.70
N ASP A 307 -2.13 -1.94 -9.40
CA ASP A 307 -3.37 -1.90 -10.18
C ASP A 307 -3.10 -1.43 -11.61
N ALA A 308 -2.35 -0.34 -11.79
CA ALA A 308 -1.95 0.15 -13.11
C ALA A 308 -1.17 -0.92 -13.91
N ASN A 309 -0.20 -1.58 -13.28
CA ASN A 309 0.59 -2.65 -13.91
C ASN A 309 -0.27 -3.86 -14.32
N ALA A 310 -1.34 -4.16 -13.58
CA ALA A 310 -2.30 -5.21 -13.96
C ALA A 310 -2.95 -4.94 -15.32
N PHE A 311 -3.10 -3.65 -15.69
CA PHE A 311 -3.62 -3.21 -16.99
C PHE A 311 -2.50 -2.92 -18.02
N GLY A 312 -1.26 -3.26 -17.72
CA GLY A 312 -0.12 -2.92 -18.57
C GLY A 312 0.07 -1.41 -18.72
N LEU A 313 -0.38 -0.62 -17.74
CA LEU A 313 -0.31 0.84 -17.76
C LEU A 313 0.98 1.30 -17.10
N PRO A 314 1.90 1.98 -17.83
CA PRO A 314 3.15 2.47 -17.27
C PRO A 314 2.94 3.57 -16.23
N VAL A 315 3.76 3.54 -15.18
CA VAL A 315 3.68 4.45 -14.04
C VAL A 315 4.67 5.59 -14.19
N TYR A 316 4.21 6.83 -13.95
CA TYR A 316 5.05 8.00 -13.72
C TYR A 316 4.85 8.50 -12.30
N THR A 317 5.93 8.62 -11.55
CA THR A 317 5.89 9.01 -10.14
C THR A 317 7.18 9.73 -9.73
N THR A 318 7.26 10.15 -8.47
CA THR A 318 8.49 10.66 -7.86
C THR A 318 9.23 9.54 -7.12
N ASP A 319 10.55 9.67 -7.02
CA ASP A 319 11.37 8.77 -6.20
C ASP A 319 11.28 9.19 -4.73
N VAL A 320 10.36 8.54 -3.98
CA VAL A 320 10.12 8.83 -2.56
C VAL A 320 9.65 7.59 -1.81
N GLY A 321 10.18 7.37 -0.60
CA GLY A 321 9.74 6.30 0.30
C GLY A 321 9.96 4.91 -0.30
N GLY A 322 8.94 4.05 -0.26
CA GLY A 322 9.02 2.66 -0.70
C GLY A 322 8.74 2.42 -2.19
N ILE A 323 8.59 3.49 -3.00
CA ILE A 323 8.14 3.40 -4.41
C ILE A 323 9.06 2.54 -5.28
N SER A 324 10.39 2.60 -5.06
CA SER A 324 11.37 1.86 -5.86
C SER A 324 11.20 0.32 -5.81
N SER A 325 10.44 -0.20 -4.85
CA SER A 325 10.06 -1.61 -4.81
C SER A 325 8.89 -1.97 -5.73
N PHE A 326 8.16 -0.99 -6.23
CA PHE A 326 6.98 -1.14 -7.09
C PHE A 326 7.23 -0.65 -8.52
N VAL A 327 8.06 0.37 -8.68
CA VAL A 327 8.41 0.95 -9.98
C VAL A 327 9.90 0.75 -10.23
N GLN A 328 10.22 0.09 -11.33
CA GLN A 328 11.57 -0.11 -11.83
C GLN A 328 11.81 0.83 -13.01
N GLN A 329 12.83 1.68 -12.90
CA GLN A 329 13.17 2.72 -13.86
C GLN A 329 13.33 2.17 -15.29
N GLY A 330 12.51 2.66 -16.21
CA GLY A 330 12.53 2.24 -17.61
C GLY A 330 11.97 0.83 -17.90
N VAL A 331 11.44 0.14 -16.88
CA VAL A 331 10.83 -1.20 -17.01
C VAL A 331 9.30 -1.10 -16.98
N ASN A 332 8.71 -0.75 -15.85
CA ASN A 332 7.27 -0.60 -15.69
C ASN A 332 6.84 0.85 -15.44
N GLY A 333 7.77 1.78 -15.57
CA GLY A 333 7.52 3.21 -15.38
C GLY A 333 8.79 4.00 -15.17
N TYR A 334 8.61 5.24 -14.72
CA TYR A 334 9.68 6.17 -14.43
C TYR A 334 9.46 6.89 -13.11
N MET A 335 10.51 6.97 -12.33
CA MET A 335 10.58 7.78 -11.12
C MET A 335 11.44 9.00 -11.40
N LEU A 336 10.89 10.20 -11.20
CA LEU A 336 11.63 11.45 -11.29
C LEU A 336 12.01 11.93 -9.89
N PRO A 337 13.03 12.78 -9.74
CA PRO A 337 13.40 13.35 -8.44
C PRO A 337 12.22 14.02 -7.74
N LEU A 338 12.19 14.01 -6.40
CA LEU A 338 11.12 14.64 -5.62
C LEU A 338 10.94 16.14 -5.94
N ALA A 339 11.99 16.82 -6.40
CA ALA A 339 11.96 18.21 -6.84
C ALA A 339 11.43 18.41 -8.27
N ALA A 340 11.16 17.33 -9.02
CA ALA A 340 10.69 17.42 -10.40
C ALA A 340 9.33 18.12 -10.48
N THR A 341 9.20 18.94 -11.50
CA THR A 341 8.01 19.76 -11.81
C THR A 341 7.15 19.09 -12.89
N GLY A 342 5.96 19.62 -13.13
CA GLY A 342 5.11 19.18 -14.25
C GLY A 342 5.81 19.30 -15.61
N GLN A 343 6.69 20.27 -15.80
CA GLN A 343 7.48 20.44 -17.03
C GLN A 343 8.46 19.27 -17.23
N ASP A 344 9.12 18.81 -16.16
CA ASP A 344 10.07 17.70 -16.21
C ASP A 344 9.35 16.39 -16.57
N PHE A 345 8.19 16.14 -15.97
CA PHE A 345 7.35 14.99 -16.30
C PHE A 345 6.88 15.04 -17.75
N ALA A 346 6.38 16.19 -18.22
CA ALA A 346 5.91 16.38 -19.58
C ALA A 346 7.03 16.18 -20.62
N GLN A 347 8.21 16.70 -20.36
CA GLN A 347 9.37 16.55 -21.23
C GLN A 347 9.77 15.07 -21.37
N HIS A 348 9.79 14.33 -20.24
CA HIS A 348 10.13 12.91 -20.26
C HIS A 348 9.06 12.10 -20.97
N MET A 349 7.77 12.36 -20.73
CA MET A 349 6.65 11.69 -21.40
C MET A 349 6.67 11.95 -22.90
N GLN A 350 6.94 13.19 -23.34
CA GLN A 350 7.06 13.53 -24.75
C GLN A 350 8.13 12.67 -25.45
N HIS A 351 9.27 12.45 -24.81
CA HIS A 351 10.34 11.60 -25.36
C HIS A 351 9.87 10.14 -25.53
N VAL A 352 9.17 9.60 -24.55
CA VAL A 352 8.63 8.22 -24.59
C VAL A 352 7.54 8.10 -25.66
N LEU A 353 6.64 9.06 -25.77
CA LEU A 353 5.57 9.09 -26.79
C LEU A 353 6.12 9.21 -28.22
N ALA A 354 7.24 9.91 -28.40
CA ALA A 354 7.91 10.01 -29.70
C ALA A 354 8.54 8.68 -30.19
N ASN A 355 8.62 7.67 -29.30
CA ASN A 355 9.14 6.34 -29.62
C ASN A 355 8.09 5.23 -29.36
N PRO A 356 7.23 4.91 -30.32
CA PRO A 356 6.18 3.91 -30.18
C PRO A 356 6.66 2.51 -29.77
N ALA A 357 7.88 2.13 -30.16
CA ALA A 357 8.46 0.84 -29.81
C ALA A 357 8.81 0.80 -28.32
N GLN A 358 9.45 1.85 -27.78
CA GLN A 358 9.74 2.00 -26.37
C GLN A 358 8.45 2.03 -25.53
N TYR A 359 7.43 2.75 -25.97
CA TYR A 359 6.15 2.82 -25.29
C TYR A 359 5.46 1.44 -25.20
N ARG A 360 5.41 0.68 -26.33
CA ARG A 360 4.88 -0.69 -26.32
C ARG A 360 5.65 -1.60 -25.38
N GLN A 361 6.97 -1.57 -25.44
CA GLN A 361 7.82 -2.35 -24.55
C GLN A 361 7.53 -2.03 -23.07
N LEU A 362 7.37 -0.75 -22.73
CA LEU A 362 7.07 -0.30 -21.37
C LEU A 362 5.73 -0.87 -20.89
N ARG A 363 4.70 -0.91 -21.74
CA ARG A 363 3.41 -1.53 -21.44
C ARG A 363 3.51 -3.04 -21.23
N GLU A 364 4.23 -3.74 -22.09
CA GLU A 364 4.47 -5.17 -21.97
C GLU A 364 5.19 -5.52 -20.66
N GLN A 365 6.22 -4.75 -20.34
CA GLN A 365 6.99 -4.92 -19.10
C GLN A 365 6.19 -4.54 -17.85
N SER A 366 5.33 -3.52 -17.92
CA SER A 366 4.39 -3.20 -16.84
C SER A 366 3.49 -4.41 -16.54
N ARG A 367 2.90 -5.00 -17.56
CA ARG A 367 2.09 -6.22 -17.40
C ARG A 367 2.91 -7.40 -16.88
N GLN A 368 4.12 -7.59 -17.37
CA GLN A 368 5.02 -8.64 -16.91
C GLN A 368 5.35 -8.48 -15.42
N GLN A 369 5.60 -7.25 -14.97
CA GLN A 369 5.88 -6.95 -13.56
C GLN A 369 4.70 -7.31 -12.66
N TYR A 370 3.46 -7.03 -13.09
CA TYR A 370 2.27 -7.51 -12.39
C TYR A 370 2.24 -9.05 -12.31
N GLU A 371 2.45 -9.75 -13.42
CA GLU A 371 2.35 -11.21 -13.48
C GLU A 371 3.43 -11.92 -12.65
N SER A 372 4.64 -11.36 -12.61
CA SER A 372 5.78 -11.99 -11.91
C SER A 372 5.94 -11.58 -10.46
N THR A 373 5.40 -10.40 -10.05
CA THR A 373 5.73 -9.83 -8.73
C THR A 373 4.54 -9.14 -8.06
N LEU A 374 3.84 -8.22 -8.77
CA LEU A 374 2.92 -7.27 -8.15
C LEU A 374 1.47 -7.81 -8.08
N ASN A 375 1.30 -9.08 -7.72
CA ASN A 375 0.01 -9.71 -7.46
C ASN A 375 0.05 -10.56 -6.19
N TRP A 376 -1.11 -10.79 -5.59
CA TRP A 376 -1.18 -11.46 -4.29
C TRP A 376 -0.86 -12.95 -4.31
N ASP A 377 -0.93 -13.61 -5.46
CA ASP A 377 -0.53 -15.03 -5.57
C ASP A 377 1.01 -15.14 -5.55
N GLN A 378 1.71 -14.25 -6.27
CA GLN A 378 3.17 -14.15 -6.19
C GLN A 378 3.65 -13.68 -4.81
N TRP A 379 2.93 -12.73 -4.20
CA TRP A 379 3.21 -12.32 -2.82
C TRP A 379 3.14 -13.52 -1.87
N THR A 380 2.08 -14.35 -1.98
CA THR A 380 1.93 -15.52 -1.13
C THR A 380 3.00 -16.57 -1.40
N ALA A 381 3.38 -16.79 -2.68
CA ALA A 381 4.46 -17.70 -3.03
C ALA A 381 5.81 -17.27 -2.41
N GLN A 382 6.13 -15.98 -2.45
CA GLN A 382 7.32 -15.42 -1.81
C GLN A 382 7.25 -15.55 -0.27
N LEU A 383 6.09 -15.32 0.34
CA LEU A 383 5.88 -15.50 1.77
C LEU A 383 6.13 -16.96 2.17
N ILE A 384 5.58 -17.93 1.42
CA ILE A 384 5.80 -19.37 1.65
C ILE A 384 7.30 -19.67 1.58
N GLY A 385 8.01 -19.20 0.56
CA GLY A 385 9.46 -19.36 0.46
C GLY A 385 10.22 -18.79 1.65
N ALA A 386 9.82 -17.59 2.13
CA ALA A 386 10.42 -16.96 3.30
C ALA A 386 10.16 -17.74 4.60
N LEU A 387 8.98 -18.33 4.75
CA LEU A 387 8.62 -19.19 5.89
C LEU A 387 9.41 -20.51 5.87
N GLN A 388 9.58 -21.13 4.70
CA GLN A 388 10.37 -22.35 4.51
C GLN A 388 11.84 -22.17 4.89
N GLN A 389 12.47 -21.11 4.38
CA GLN A 389 13.86 -20.79 4.67
C GLN A 389 14.13 -20.64 6.17
N ARG A 390 13.11 -20.28 6.95
CA ARG A 390 13.17 -20.07 8.40
C ARG A 390 12.60 -21.22 9.22
N GLN A 391 12.20 -22.32 8.56
CA GLN A 391 11.59 -23.49 9.19
C GLN A 391 10.35 -23.15 10.05
N LEU A 392 9.56 -22.17 9.59
CA LEU A 392 8.34 -21.71 10.26
C LEU A 392 7.08 -22.43 9.75
N LEU A 393 7.20 -23.33 8.78
CA LEU A 393 6.13 -24.22 8.32
C LEU A 393 6.30 -25.61 8.93
N PRO A 394 5.18 -26.33 9.18
CA PRO A 394 5.25 -27.74 9.55
C PRO A 394 6.05 -28.54 8.51
N ALA A 395 6.73 -29.59 8.96
CA ALA A 395 7.43 -30.50 8.05
C ALA A 395 6.45 -31.06 7.00
N LEU A 396 6.89 -31.18 5.76
CA LEU A 396 6.13 -31.88 4.73
C LEU A 396 5.80 -33.29 5.23
N GLN A 397 4.53 -33.65 5.26
CA GLN A 397 4.16 -35.03 5.46
C GLN A 397 4.64 -35.81 4.22
N ALA A 398 5.57 -36.73 4.44
CA ALA A 398 6.13 -37.61 3.41
C ALA A 398 5.07 -38.54 2.82
#